data_b57a99f3ed4398e905965531dacbb0ab
#
_entry.id   b57a99f3ed4398e905965531dacbb0ab
#
_cell.length_a   1.000
_cell.length_b   1.000
_cell.length_c   1.000
_cell.angle_alpha   90.00
_cell.angle_beta   90.00
_cell.angle_gamma   90.00
#
_symmetry.space_group_name_H-M   'P 1'
#
loop_
_entity.id
_entity.type
_entity.pdbx_description
1 polymer ?
#
loop_
_entity_poly.entity_id
_entity_poly.type
_entity_poly.pdbx_seq_one_letter_code
_entity_poly.pdbx_strand_id
1 'polypeptide(L)'
;MSVKRQNNKVVKDSGLKKKWPPIFALIIIVFLYYGNTLKNGYSLDDDLVTTTDNAIHERVEKGIAGIPEIFRTPYVHTDKQKYEYRPVVTSSFALEYQIVGEKTIQERATISHLISVMLYALLIVLIYLLIFKLFPDKGYVFPFLVALLFLIHPIHSEVVN
;
A
#
# COMPACT_ATOMS: atom_id res chain seq x y z
N MET A 1 5.98 -50.45 9.14
CA MET A 1 6.32 -49.32 8.26
C MET A 1 5.27 -48.18 8.32
N SER A 2 4.54 -48.01 9.45
CA SER A 2 3.39 -47.09 9.57
C SER A 2 3.57 -45.87 10.48
N VAL A 3 4.66 -45.76 11.25
CA VAL A 3 4.83 -44.73 12.30
C VAL A 3 5.42 -43.41 11.75
N LYS A 4 6.11 -43.39 10.60
CA LYS A 4 6.75 -42.19 10.05
C LYS A 4 5.80 -41.21 9.34
N ARG A 5 4.59 -41.60 8.92
CA ARG A 5 3.64 -40.73 8.21
C ARG A 5 2.80 -39.82 9.12
N GLN A 6 2.57 -40.19 10.37
CA GLN A 6 1.78 -39.37 11.31
C GLN A 6 2.54 -38.15 11.84
N ASN A 7 3.86 -38.27 12.07
CA ASN A 7 4.65 -37.15 12.60
C ASN A 7 4.80 -35.98 11.64
N ASN A 8 4.80 -36.22 10.32
CA ASN A 8 4.97 -35.14 9.33
C ASN A 8 3.72 -34.27 9.17
N LYS A 9 2.52 -34.74 9.47
CA LYS A 9 1.28 -33.96 9.40
C LYS A 9 1.12 -33.03 10.59
N VAL A 10 1.48 -33.46 11.78
CA VAL A 10 1.38 -32.66 13.02
C VAL A 10 2.39 -31.51 13.03
N VAL A 11 3.60 -31.74 12.50
CA VAL A 11 4.63 -30.68 12.41
C VAL A 11 4.25 -29.58 11.39
N LYS A 12 3.54 -29.93 10.31
CA LYS A 12 3.12 -28.96 9.29
C LYS A 12 2.01 -28.04 9.76
N ASP A 13 1.10 -28.53 10.62
CA ASP A 13 -0.06 -27.77 11.11
C ASP A 13 0.31 -26.80 12.25
N SER A 14 1.29 -27.17 13.09
CA SER A 14 1.77 -26.29 14.16
C SER A 14 2.54 -25.05 13.65
N GLY A 15 3.22 -25.16 12.51
CA GLY A 15 3.96 -24.06 11.89
C GLY A 15 3.05 -22.98 11.29
N LEU A 16 1.89 -23.38 10.75
CA LEU A 16 0.92 -22.43 10.20
C LEU A 16 0.24 -21.60 11.29
N LYS A 17 -0.18 -22.22 12.39
CA LYS A 17 -0.86 -21.52 13.51
C LYS A 17 0.01 -20.47 14.20
N LYS A 18 1.33 -20.61 14.18
CA LYS A 18 2.28 -19.64 14.77
C LYS A 18 2.55 -18.38 13.92
N LYS A 19 2.10 -18.34 12.66
CA LYS A 19 2.36 -17.19 11.76
C LYS A 19 1.39 -16.02 11.93
N TRP A 20 0.15 -16.31 12.34
CA TRP A 20 -0.93 -15.34 12.37
C TRP A 20 -0.79 -14.24 13.45
N PRO A 21 -0.42 -14.57 14.71
CA PRO A 21 -0.30 -13.54 15.74
C PRO A 21 0.67 -12.40 15.39
N PRO A 22 1.90 -12.67 14.86
CA PRO A 22 2.80 -11.63 14.41
C PRO A 22 2.22 -10.77 13.26
N ILE A 23 1.47 -11.37 12.33
CA ILE A 23 0.84 -10.66 11.22
C ILE A 23 -0.20 -9.67 11.76
N PHE A 24 -1.09 -10.11 12.64
CA PHE A 24 -2.08 -9.23 13.27
C PHE A 24 -1.43 -8.10 14.07
N ALA A 25 -0.37 -8.41 14.82
CA ALA A 25 0.38 -7.39 15.57
C ALA A 25 0.98 -6.33 14.62
N LEU A 26 1.61 -6.75 13.51
CA LEU A 26 2.17 -5.82 12.53
C LEU A 26 1.08 -4.93 11.91
N ILE A 27 -0.06 -5.50 11.52
CA ILE A 27 -1.18 -4.72 10.97
C ILE A 27 -1.66 -3.68 11.99
N ILE A 28 -1.87 -4.08 13.25
CA ILE A 28 -2.28 -3.14 14.30
C ILE A 28 -1.25 -2.02 14.46
N ILE A 29 0.04 -2.34 14.48
CA ILE A 29 1.12 -1.33 14.62
C ILE A 29 1.11 -0.37 13.42
N VAL A 30 0.88 -0.83 12.18
CA VAL A 30 0.74 0.05 11.02
C VAL A 30 -0.37 1.08 11.25
N PHE A 31 -1.56 0.64 11.66
CA PHE A 31 -2.68 1.54 11.90
C PHE A 31 -2.47 2.48 13.09
N LEU A 32 -1.77 2.03 14.13
CA LEU A 32 -1.42 2.90 15.27
C LEU A 32 -0.39 3.97 14.88
N TYR A 33 0.55 3.62 14.00
CA TYR A 33 1.64 4.51 13.60
C TYR A 33 1.21 5.51 12.52
N TYR A 34 0.44 5.05 11.52
CA TYR A 34 0.03 5.84 10.36
C TYR A 34 -1.45 6.24 10.34
N GLY A 35 -2.27 5.78 11.28
CA GLY A 35 -3.71 6.07 11.29
C GLY A 35 -4.08 7.54 11.49
N ASN A 36 -3.16 8.37 12.00
CA ASN A 36 -3.34 9.81 12.08
C ASN A 36 -3.33 10.50 10.71
N THR A 37 -2.69 9.90 9.69
CA THR A 37 -2.64 10.44 8.33
C THR A 37 -4.01 10.54 7.68
N LEU A 38 -4.98 9.74 8.13
CA LEU A 38 -6.35 9.76 7.64
C LEU A 38 -7.07 11.12 7.80
N LYS A 39 -6.52 12.01 8.63
CA LYS A 39 -7.03 13.36 8.85
C LYS A 39 -6.36 14.41 7.97
N ASN A 40 -5.28 14.03 7.27
CA ASN A 40 -4.55 14.94 6.41
C ASN A 40 -5.33 15.20 5.11
N GLY A 41 -5.11 16.37 4.53
CA GLY A 41 -5.53 16.66 3.17
C GLY A 41 -4.51 16.15 2.16
N TYR A 42 -4.79 16.33 0.90
CA TYR A 42 -3.79 16.15 -0.16
C TYR A 42 -2.65 17.15 0.00
N SER A 43 -1.45 16.76 -0.36
CA SER A 43 -0.26 17.62 -0.27
C SER A 43 0.68 17.37 -1.43
N LEU A 44 1.50 18.40 -1.77
CA LEU A 44 2.54 18.31 -2.79
C LEU A 44 2.01 17.79 -4.16
N ASP A 45 2.55 16.67 -4.61
CA ASP A 45 2.25 16.08 -5.91
C ASP A 45 0.80 15.58 -6.05
N ASP A 46 0.13 15.28 -4.94
CA ASP A 46 -1.25 14.80 -4.95
C ASP A 46 -2.21 15.89 -5.45
N ASP A 47 -1.93 17.14 -5.15
CA ASP A 47 -2.70 18.28 -5.65
C ASP A 47 -2.74 18.35 -7.18
N LEU A 48 -1.67 17.92 -7.85
CA LEU A 48 -1.61 17.88 -9.31
C LEU A 48 -2.59 16.87 -9.92
N VAL A 49 -2.93 15.84 -9.17
CA VAL A 49 -3.78 14.73 -9.65
C VAL A 49 -5.23 14.90 -9.20
N THR A 50 -5.44 15.61 -8.09
CA THR A 50 -6.73 15.64 -7.39
C THR A 50 -7.43 16.98 -7.41
N THR A 51 -6.71 18.09 -7.69
CA THR A 51 -7.28 19.42 -7.76
C THR A 51 -7.60 19.86 -9.20
N THR A 52 -8.53 20.76 -9.32
CA THR A 52 -9.10 21.29 -10.55
C THR A 52 -8.10 22.03 -11.43
N ASP A 53 -8.40 22.12 -12.72
CA ASP A 53 -7.72 22.89 -13.77
C ASP A 53 -6.41 22.30 -14.32
N ASN A 54 -6.26 20.97 -14.22
CA ASN A 54 -5.09 20.27 -14.74
C ASN A 54 -5.51 19.12 -15.68
N ALA A 55 -4.83 18.99 -16.82
CA ALA A 55 -5.09 17.91 -17.79
C ALA A 55 -4.92 16.48 -17.22
N ILE A 56 -4.25 16.31 -16.08
CA ILE A 56 -4.15 15.03 -15.38
C ILE A 56 -5.46 14.75 -14.65
N HIS A 57 -5.99 15.74 -13.94
CA HIS A 57 -7.24 15.63 -13.19
C HIS A 57 -8.40 15.24 -14.11
N GLU A 58 -8.54 15.88 -15.28
CA GLU A 58 -9.55 15.52 -16.27
C GLU A 58 -9.50 14.03 -16.69
N ARG A 59 -8.29 13.44 -16.74
CA ARG A 59 -8.13 12.01 -17.05
C ARG A 59 -8.49 11.13 -15.87
N VAL A 60 -8.17 11.57 -14.67
CA VAL A 60 -8.51 10.87 -13.42
C VAL A 60 -10.04 10.87 -13.22
N GLU A 61 -10.71 11.98 -13.49
CA GLU A 61 -12.16 12.09 -13.41
C GLU A 61 -12.91 11.14 -14.36
N LYS A 62 -12.29 10.77 -15.49
CA LYS A 62 -12.83 9.75 -16.40
C LYS A 62 -12.83 8.34 -15.78
N GLY A 63 -12.23 8.15 -14.61
CA GLY A 63 -12.13 6.85 -13.94
C GLY A 63 -11.42 5.81 -14.79
N ILE A 64 -11.95 4.59 -14.82
CA ILE A 64 -11.39 3.47 -15.61
C ILE A 64 -11.28 3.83 -17.10
N ALA A 65 -12.21 4.61 -17.65
CA ALA A 65 -12.17 5.01 -19.06
C ALA A 65 -10.96 5.92 -19.38
N GLY A 66 -10.42 6.65 -18.42
CA GLY A 66 -9.23 7.49 -18.57
C GLY A 66 -7.90 6.72 -18.57
N ILE A 67 -7.87 5.48 -18.08
CA ILE A 67 -6.63 4.70 -17.94
C ILE A 67 -5.85 4.54 -19.24
N PRO A 68 -6.45 4.22 -20.40
CA PRO A 68 -5.70 4.11 -21.66
C PRO A 68 -5.03 5.43 -22.07
N GLU A 69 -5.63 6.56 -21.77
CA GLU A 69 -5.07 7.89 -22.03
C GLU A 69 -3.92 8.20 -21.06
N ILE A 70 -4.08 7.87 -19.78
CA ILE A 70 -3.04 7.99 -18.74
C ILE A 70 -1.76 7.25 -19.15
N PHE A 71 -1.89 6.05 -19.72
CA PHE A 71 -0.73 5.26 -20.18
C PHE A 71 -0.07 5.81 -21.45
N ARG A 72 -0.73 6.71 -22.19
CA ARG A 72 -0.19 7.29 -23.44
C ARG A 72 0.37 8.69 -23.27
N THR A 73 0.14 9.30 -22.12
CA THR A 73 0.47 10.70 -21.87
C THR A 73 1.43 10.85 -20.69
N PRO A 74 2.37 11.83 -20.75
CA PRO A 74 3.23 12.12 -19.61
C PRO A 74 2.41 12.66 -18.42
N TYR A 75 2.98 12.56 -17.23
CA TYR A 75 2.35 12.95 -15.97
C TYR A 75 2.01 14.45 -15.95
N VAL A 76 2.94 15.32 -16.32
CA VAL A 76 2.69 16.78 -16.49
C VAL A 76 3.21 17.25 -17.84
N HIS A 77 2.41 18.02 -18.55
CA HIS A 77 2.81 18.67 -19.78
C HIS A 77 2.73 20.21 -19.57
N THR A 78 3.86 20.81 -19.22
CA THR A 78 4.02 22.26 -19.32
C THR A 78 5.04 22.56 -20.43
N ASP A 79 4.91 23.71 -21.09
CA ASP A 79 5.79 24.12 -22.21
C ASP A 79 7.30 24.12 -21.88
N LYS A 80 7.66 24.05 -20.59
CA LYS A 80 9.04 24.11 -20.09
C LYS A 80 9.55 22.84 -19.41
N GLN A 81 8.70 21.93 -18.99
CA GLN A 81 9.12 20.72 -18.26
C GLN A 81 8.24 19.52 -18.61
N LYS A 82 8.87 18.45 -19.12
CA LYS A 82 8.26 17.13 -19.23
C LYS A 82 8.53 16.41 -17.93
N TYR A 83 7.52 16.34 -17.06
CA TYR A 83 7.62 15.58 -15.84
C TYR A 83 7.35 14.09 -16.09
N GLU A 84 7.86 13.31 -15.16
CA GLU A 84 7.93 11.88 -15.13
C GLU A 84 6.69 11.13 -15.63
N TYR A 85 6.90 9.93 -16.10
CA TYR A 85 5.84 9.02 -16.52
C TYR A 85 5.43 8.13 -15.34
N ARG A 86 4.28 8.39 -14.73
CA ARG A 86 3.75 7.68 -13.56
C ARG A 86 2.35 7.09 -13.79
N PRO A 87 2.13 6.27 -14.85
CA PRO A 87 0.79 5.85 -15.22
C PRO A 87 0.11 4.96 -14.17
N VAL A 88 0.86 4.14 -13.44
CA VAL A 88 0.30 3.25 -12.40
C VAL A 88 -0.27 4.07 -11.24
N VAL A 89 0.47 5.07 -10.77
CA VAL A 89 0.01 5.96 -9.69
C VAL A 89 -1.21 6.77 -10.13
N THR A 90 -1.16 7.38 -11.31
CA THR A 90 -2.29 8.15 -11.84
C THR A 90 -3.52 7.26 -12.06
N SER A 91 -3.32 6.01 -12.50
CA SER A 91 -4.42 5.06 -12.66
C SER A 91 -5.03 4.62 -11.33
N SER A 92 -4.25 4.55 -10.23
CA SER A 92 -4.83 4.27 -8.91
C SER A 92 -5.76 5.38 -8.46
N PHE A 93 -5.40 6.65 -8.67
CA PHE A 93 -6.31 7.78 -8.41
C PHE A 93 -7.57 7.73 -9.29
N ALA A 94 -7.45 7.34 -10.57
CA ALA A 94 -8.61 7.17 -11.43
C ALA A 94 -9.56 6.05 -10.96
N LEU A 95 -9.01 4.94 -10.44
CA LEU A 95 -9.80 3.87 -9.82
C LEU A 95 -10.45 4.35 -8.51
N GLU A 96 -9.73 5.09 -7.69
CA GLU A 96 -10.29 5.69 -6.47
C GLU A 96 -11.43 6.64 -6.81
N TYR A 97 -11.26 7.52 -7.79
CA TYR A 97 -12.30 8.44 -8.24
C TYR A 97 -13.54 7.68 -8.73
N GLN A 98 -13.37 6.60 -9.48
CA GLN A 98 -14.48 5.75 -9.94
C GLN A 98 -15.30 5.15 -8.79
N ILE A 99 -14.65 4.83 -7.66
CA ILE A 99 -15.30 4.20 -6.50
C ILE A 99 -15.94 5.27 -5.59
N VAL A 100 -15.25 6.39 -5.41
CA VAL A 100 -15.62 7.42 -4.43
C VAL A 100 -16.62 8.43 -5.01
N GLY A 101 -16.53 8.69 -6.32
CA GLY A 101 -17.37 9.66 -7.01
C GLY A 101 -17.13 11.12 -6.59
N GLU A 102 -18.16 11.95 -6.77
CA GLU A 102 -18.13 13.38 -6.46
C GLU A 102 -18.29 13.66 -4.95
N LYS A 103 -17.29 13.26 -4.16
CA LYS A 103 -17.20 13.62 -2.75
C LYS A 103 -16.36 14.88 -2.55
N THR A 104 -16.44 15.44 -1.34
CA THR A 104 -15.57 16.56 -0.97
C THR A 104 -14.09 16.19 -1.06
N ILE A 105 -13.22 17.17 -1.33
CA ILE A 105 -11.76 16.97 -1.41
C ILE A 105 -11.23 16.26 -0.15
N GLN A 106 -11.73 16.64 1.04
CA GLN A 106 -11.31 16.03 2.30
C GLN A 106 -11.74 14.56 2.42
N GLU A 107 -12.92 14.20 1.97
CA GLU A 107 -13.38 12.80 2.00
C GLU A 107 -12.57 11.94 1.02
N ARG A 108 -12.24 12.48 -0.15
CA ARG A 108 -11.36 11.80 -1.12
C ARG A 108 -9.97 11.59 -0.55
N ALA A 109 -9.36 12.63 0.04
CA ALA A 109 -8.06 12.53 0.69
C ALA A 109 -8.04 11.46 1.78
N THR A 110 -9.06 11.44 2.66
CA THR A 110 -9.18 10.41 3.70
C THR A 110 -9.20 9.00 3.12
N ILE A 111 -9.90 8.78 1.99
CA ILE A 111 -9.97 7.47 1.35
C ILE A 111 -8.63 7.10 0.69
N SER A 112 -7.98 8.02 0.01
CA SER A 112 -6.65 7.81 -0.58
C SER A 112 -5.61 7.46 0.49
N HIS A 113 -5.61 8.17 1.62
CA HIS A 113 -4.73 7.84 2.75
C HIS A 113 -5.07 6.47 3.35
N LEU A 114 -6.36 6.12 3.47
CA LEU A 114 -6.75 4.79 3.95
C LEU A 114 -6.22 3.68 3.02
N ILE A 115 -6.35 3.86 1.70
CA ILE A 115 -5.82 2.93 0.71
C ILE A 115 -4.30 2.82 0.83
N SER A 116 -3.58 3.95 0.97
CA SER A 116 -2.14 3.97 1.16
C SER A 116 -1.71 3.21 2.42
N VAL A 117 -2.39 3.44 3.56
CA VAL A 117 -2.14 2.70 4.81
C VAL A 117 -2.40 1.21 4.66
N MET A 118 -3.48 0.82 3.95
CA MET A 118 -3.79 -0.60 3.70
C MET A 118 -2.75 -1.26 2.79
N LEU A 119 -2.32 -0.58 1.73
CA LEU A 119 -1.25 -1.08 0.85
C LEU A 119 0.07 -1.20 1.59
N TYR A 120 0.38 -0.25 2.46
CA TYR A 120 1.56 -0.32 3.31
C TYR A 120 1.47 -1.50 4.30
N ALA A 121 0.33 -1.72 4.93
CA ALA A 121 0.10 -2.88 5.81
C ALA A 121 0.30 -4.20 5.03
N LEU A 122 -0.21 -4.28 3.80
CA LEU A 122 0.01 -5.43 2.93
C LEU A 122 1.50 -5.63 2.64
N LEU A 123 2.24 -4.56 2.32
CA LEU A 123 3.69 -4.61 2.09
C LEU A 123 4.43 -5.17 3.31
N ILE A 124 4.12 -4.69 4.51
CA ILE A 124 4.72 -5.16 5.76
C ILE A 124 4.47 -6.65 5.97
N VAL A 125 3.24 -7.12 5.71
CA VAL A 125 2.90 -8.55 5.78
C VAL A 125 3.69 -9.36 4.76
N LEU A 126 3.84 -8.87 3.53
CA LEU A 126 4.61 -9.54 2.49
C LEU A 126 6.11 -9.63 2.86
N ILE A 127 6.69 -8.56 3.43
CA ILE A 127 8.06 -8.57 3.94
C ILE A 127 8.20 -9.62 5.04
N TYR A 128 7.30 -9.65 6.02
CA TYR A 128 7.30 -10.66 7.07
C TYR A 128 7.27 -12.08 6.49
N LEU A 129 6.36 -12.36 5.55
CA LEU A 129 6.22 -13.67 4.92
C LEU A 129 7.45 -14.06 4.10
N LEU A 130 8.03 -13.09 3.38
CA LEU A 130 9.25 -13.29 2.60
C LEU A 130 10.43 -13.69 3.51
N ILE A 131 10.68 -12.91 4.56
CA ILE A 131 11.77 -13.18 5.51
C ILE A 131 11.54 -14.51 6.23
N PHE A 132 10.28 -14.81 6.61
CA PHE A 132 9.92 -16.08 7.21
C PHE A 132 10.21 -17.27 6.27
N LYS A 133 10.01 -17.11 4.96
CA LYS A 133 10.28 -18.12 3.95
C LYS A 133 11.78 -18.29 3.69
N LEU A 134 12.53 -17.19 3.69
CA LEU A 134 13.98 -17.19 3.43
C LEU A 134 14.77 -17.75 4.62
N PHE A 135 14.29 -17.57 5.85
CA PHE A 135 14.98 -17.97 7.08
C PHE A 135 14.10 -18.87 7.96
N PRO A 136 13.76 -20.09 7.50
CA PRO A 136 12.81 -20.98 8.20
C PRO A 136 13.30 -21.40 9.57
N ASP A 137 14.62 -21.50 9.78
CA ASP A 137 15.25 -21.93 11.02
C ASP A 137 15.23 -20.86 12.12
N LYS A 138 14.96 -19.61 11.80
CA LYS A 138 14.97 -18.47 12.75
C LYS A 138 13.64 -18.29 13.50
N GLY A 139 12.64 -19.12 13.21
CA GLY A 139 11.30 -19.01 13.80
C GLY A 139 10.59 -17.72 13.39
N TYR A 140 9.52 -17.35 14.10
CA TYR A 140 8.66 -16.21 13.75
C TYR A 140 9.14 -14.86 14.30
N VAL A 141 9.98 -14.86 15.34
CA VAL A 141 10.45 -13.62 16.01
C VAL A 141 11.40 -12.82 15.10
N PHE A 142 12.34 -13.48 14.44
CA PHE A 142 13.29 -12.82 13.56
C PHE A 142 12.60 -12.10 12.39
N PRO A 143 11.71 -12.73 11.59
CA PRO A 143 10.97 -12.04 10.55
C PRO A 143 10.09 -10.90 11.08
N PHE A 144 9.51 -11.06 12.27
CA PHE A 144 8.73 -10.02 12.91
C PHE A 144 9.57 -8.78 13.21
N LEU A 145 10.74 -8.95 13.80
CA LEU A 145 11.64 -7.84 14.11
C LEU A 145 12.13 -7.13 12.84
N VAL A 146 12.45 -7.87 11.78
CA VAL A 146 12.86 -7.27 10.50
C VAL A 146 11.71 -6.44 9.90
N ALA A 147 10.50 -6.99 9.85
CA ALA A 147 9.34 -6.28 9.35
C ALA A 147 8.98 -5.06 10.22
N LEU A 148 9.13 -5.18 11.55
CA LEU A 148 8.91 -4.08 12.47
C LEU A 148 9.92 -2.94 12.28
N LEU A 149 11.20 -3.26 12.14
CA LEU A 149 12.24 -2.24 11.86
C LEU A 149 11.98 -1.51 10.53
N PHE A 150 11.54 -2.25 9.52
CA PHE A 150 11.14 -1.64 8.25
C PHE A 150 9.91 -0.74 8.44
N LEU A 151 8.90 -1.19 9.17
CA LEU A 151 7.67 -0.44 9.42
C LEU A 151 7.92 0.92 10.08
N ILE A 152 8.75 0.96 11.13
CA ILE A 152 9.00 2.17 11.90
C ILE A 152 10.05 3.10 11.27
N HIS A 153 10.65 2.71 10.13
CA HIS A 153 11.69 3.52 9.52
C HIS A 153 11.11 4.85 8.98
N PRO A 154 11.66 6.01 9.36
CA PRO A 154 11.06 7.32 9.07
C PRO A 154 10.96 7.65 7.57
N ILE A 155 11.76 7.02 6.71
CA ILE A 155 11.71 7.24 5.26
C ILE A 155 10.35 6.89 4.65
N HIS A 156 9.57 6.03 5.29
CA HIS A 156 8.27 5.60 4.78
C HIS A 156 7.13 6.56 5.11
N SER A 157 7.37 7.57 5.95
CA SER A 157 6.35 8.57 6.29
C SER A 157 5.91 9.39 5.07
N GLU A 158 6.81 9.69 4.14
CA GLU A 158 6.47 10.40 2.89
C GLU A 158 5.61 9.57 1.93
N VAL A 159 5.72 8.25 1.99
CA VAL A 159 4.98 7.34 1.08
C VAL A 159 3.55 7.08 1.56
N VAL A 160 3.32 7.19 2.88
CA VAL A 160 2.03 6.84 3.51
C VAL A 160 1.24 8.10 3.88
N ASN A 161 1.89 9.24 3.99
CA ASN A 161 1.35 10.51 4.43
C ASN A 161 1.05 11.40 3.22
#